data_0ab9885e6301346db0eab972b8a4cc8e
#
_entry.id   0ab9885e6301346db0eab972b8a4cc8e
#
_cell.length_a   1.000
_cell.length_b   1.000
_cell.length_c   1.000
_cell.angle_alpha   90.00
_cell.angle_beta   90.00
_cell.angle_gamma   90.00
#
_symmetry.space_group_name_H-M   'P 1'
#
loop_
_entity.id
_entity.type
_entity.pdbx_description
1 polymer ?
#
loop_
_entity_poly.entity_id
_entity_poly.type
_entity_poly.pdbx_seq_one_letter_code
_entity_poly.pdbx_strand_id
1 'polypeptide(L)'
;MAKELSFVVSDPVGLHARPATILVNQASKFTSNIKLVYNGKEVNLKSIMGVMSLGVPTKATVTIVAEGDDEEDVVASIAKVIKEQKVAE
;
A
#
# COMPACT_ATOMS: atom_id res chain seq x y z
N MET A 1 -11.12 -10.38 11.24
CA MET A 1 -11.15 -10.60 9.77
C MET A 1 -10.35 -9.51 9.08
N ALA A 2 -9.70 -9.86 7.99
CA ALA A 2 -8.87 -8.88 7.26
C ALA A 2 -9.74 -7.92 6.44
N LYS A 3 -9.26 -6.69 6.31
CA LYS A 3 -9.85 -5.68 5.42
C LYS A 3 -8.94 -5.51 4.22
N GLU A 4 -9.53 -5.28 3.06
CA GLU A 4 -8.78 -5.13 1.81
C GLU A 4 -9.11 -3.82 1.14
N LEU A 5 -8.11 -3.26 0.47
CA LEU A 5 -8.24 -2.05 -0.34
C LEU A 5 -7.47 -2.26 -1.63
N SER A 6 -8.17 -2.25 -2.75
CA SER A 6 -7.50 -2.35 -4.06
C SER A 6 -7.47 -0.98 -4.72
N PHE A 7 -6.38 -0.68 -5.39
CA PHE A 7 -6.26 0.58 -6.12
C PHE A 7 -5.32 0.42 -7.32
N VAL A 8 -5.43 1.38 -8.24
CA VAL A 8 -4.58 1.43 -9.42
C VAL A 8 -3.52 2.49 -9.22
N VAL A 9 -2.26 2.11 -9.40
CA VAL A 9 -1.14 3.04 -9.25
C VAL A 9 -1.19 4.07 -10.38
N SER A 10 -1.24 5.35 -10.02
CA SER A 10 -1.35 6.44 -11.00
C SER A 10 -0.07 7.25 -11.16
N ASP A 11 0.91 7.07 -10.27
CA ASP A 11 2.20 7.73 -10.40
C ASP A 11 2.88 7.29 -11.70
N PRO A 12 3.35 8.22 -12.55
CA PRO A 12 3.92 7.85 -13.84
C PRO A 12 5.09 6.88 -13.80
N VAL A 13 5.80 6.83 -12.69
CA VAL A 13 6.96 5.94 -12.53
C VAL A 13 6.58 4.64 -11.82
N GLY A 14 5.35 4.52 -11.32
CA GLY A 14 4.90 3.36 -10.56
C GLY A 14 5.26 3.51 -9.07
N LEU A 15 5.31 2.38 -8.37
CA LEU A 15 5.67 2.39 -6.94
C LEU A 15 7.19 2.40 -6.76
N HIS A 16 7.81 3.55 -7.06
CA HIS A 16 9.22 3.76 -6.80
C HIS A 16 9.43 4.28 -5.36
N ALA A 17 10.63 4.72 -5.03
CA ALA A 17 11.00 5.08 -3.66
C ALA A 17 10.05 6.07 -2.99
N ARG A 18 9.62 7.11 -3.70
CA ARG A 18 8.80 8.17 -3.12
C ARG A 18 7.40 7.66 -2.71
N PRO A 19 6.58 7.12 -3.62
CA PRO A 19 5.26 6.60 -3.20
C PRO A 19 5.37 5.41 -2.27
N ALA A 20 6.39 4.56 -2.43
CA ALA A 20 6.61 3.45 -1.50
C ALA A 20 6.86 3.97 -0.08
N THR A 21 7.68 5.00 0.07
CA THR A 21 7.97 5.61 1.37
C THR A 21 6.70 6.20 1.99
N ILE A 22 5.86 6.85 1.19
CA ILE A 22 4.60 7.41 1.67
C ILE A 22 3.71 6.32 2.25
N LEU A 23 3.55 5.22 1.52
CA LEU A 23 2.71 4.10 1.97
C LEU A 23 3.28 3.42 3.21
N VAL A 24 4.59 3.19 3.23
CA VAL A 24 5.26 2.54 4.36
C VAL A 24 5.14 3.39 5.62
N ASN A 25 5.36 4.69 5.50
CA ASN A 25 5.25 5.59 6.66
C ASN A 25 3.83 5.58 7.20
N GLN A 26 2.83 5.57 6.34
CA GLN A 26 1.45 5.54 6.79
C GLN A 26 1.11 4.21 7.45
N ALA A 27 1.53 3.09 6.85
CA ALA A 27 1.29 1.77 7.41
C ALA A 27 1.95 1.58 8.77
N SER A 28 3.13 2.18 8.96
CA SER A 28 3.90 2.04 10.20
C SER A 28 3.25 2.71 11.40
N LYS A 29 2.22 3.54 11.18
CA LYS A 29 1.48 4.17 12.29
C LYS A 29 0.49 3.23 12.96
N PHE A 30 0.25 2.08 12.37
CA PHE A 30 -0.77 1.13 12.84
C PHE A 30 -0.13 -0.16 13.36
N THR A 31 -0.86 -0.86 14.22
CA THR A 31 -0.39 -2.12 14.80
C THR A 31 -0.77 -3.34 13.99
N SER A 32 -1.76 -3.20 13.09
CA SER A 32 -2.20 -4.31 12.25
C SER A 32 -1.08 -4.84 11.38
N ASN A 33 -1.19 -6.11 10.99
CA ASN A 33 -0.35 -6.67 9.94
C ASN A 33 -0.88 -6.14 8.62
N ILE A 34 -0.03 -5.52 7.82
CA ILE A 34 -0.41 -4.89 6.57
C ILE A 34 0.46 -5.44 5.45
N LYS A 35 -0.18 -5.99 4.43
CA LYS A 35 0.50 -6.58 3.28
C LYS A 35 0.11 -5.86 2.01
N LEU A 36 1.06 -5.79 1.08
CA LEU A 36 0.80 -5.30 -0.27
C LEU A 36 0.88 -6.50 -1.20
N VAL A 37 -0.20 -6.71 -1.96
CA VAL A 37 -0.30 -7.85 -2.88
C VAL A 37 -0.30 -7.33 -4.32
N TYR A 38 0.58 -7.89 -5.13
CA TYR A 38 0.67 -7.56 -6.54
C TYR A 38 1.06 -8.80 -7.33
N ASN A 39 0.26 -9.13 -8.32
CA ASN A 39 0.56 -10.23 -9.26
C ASN A 39 0.87 -11.55 -8.52
N GLY A 40 0.10 -11.84 -7.48
CA GLY A 40 0.25 -13.06 -6.69
C GLY A 40 1.37 -13.03 -5.66
N LYS A 41 2.09 -11.93 -5.56
CA LYS A 41 3.18 -11.78 -4.58
C LYS A 41 2.73 -10.89 -3.43
N GLU A 42 3.12 -11.27 -2.22
CA GLU A 42 2.78 -10.51 -1.00
C GLU A 42 4.05 -10.03 -0.33
N VAL A 43 4.03 -8.78 0.11
CA VAL A 43 5.13 -8.22 0.88
C VAL A 43 4.57 -7.43 2.06
N ASN A 44 5.41 -7.22 3.08
CA ASN A 44 5.04 -6.42 4.24
C ASN A 44 5.04 -4.94 3.84
N LEU A 45 3.87 -4.29 3.94
CA LEU A 45 3.76 -2.88 3.59
C LEU A 45 4.55 -1.95 4.51
N LYS A 46 5.01 -2.45 5.64
CA LYS A 46 5.87 -1.69 6.56
C LYS A 46 7.34 -1.74 6.19
N SER A 47 7.68 -2.42 5.08
CA SER A 47 9.05 -2.55 4.60
C SER A 47 9.22 -1.86 3.24
N ILE A 48 10.04 -0.81 3.20
CA ILE A 48 10.31 -0.08 1.95
C ILE A 48 10.96 -1.03 0.92
N MET A 49 11.92 -1.82 1.35
CA MET A 49 12.60 -2.75 0.45
C MET A 49 11.66 -3.82 -0.09
N GLY A 50 10.76 -4.31 0.76
CA GLY A 50 9.74 -5.28 0.33
C GLY A 50 8.85 -4.71 -0.75
N VAL A 51 8.34 -3.50 -0.55
CA VAL A 51 7.47 -2.84 -1.51
C VAL A 51 8.21 -2.60 -2.83
N MET A 52 9.43 -2.10 -2.76
CA MET A 52 10.20 -1.81 -3.96
C MET A 52 10.59 -3.07 -4.73
N SER A 53 10.76 -4.18 -4.02
CA SER A 53 11.13 -5.45 -4.67
C SER A 53 10.05 -5.98 -5.59
N LEU A 54 8.81 -5.55 -5.44
CA LEU A 54 7.72 -5.97 -6.32
C LEU A 54 7.82 -5.36 -7.71
N GLY A 55 8.48 -4.22 -7.85
CA GLY A 55 8.62 -3.56 -9.14
C GLY A 55 7.28 -3.16 -9.75
N VAL A 56 6.35 -2.65 -8.94
CA VAL A 56 4.99 -2.32 -9.41
C VAL A 56 5.03 -1.15 -10.38
N PRO A 57 4.60 -1.34 -11.64
CA PRO A 57 4.59 -0.25 -12.62
C PRO A 57 3.35 0.63 -12.48
N THR A 58 3.37 1.77 -13.19
CA THR A 58 2.19 2.61 -13.29
C THR A 58 1.04 1.83 -13.94
N LYS A 59 -0.18 2.18 -13.57
CA LYS A 59 -1.44 1.58 -14.05
C LYS A 59 -1.65 0.14 -13.57
N ALA A 60 -0.77 -0.38 -12.72
CA ALA A 60 -0.96 -1.70 -12.14
C ALA A 60 -1.97 -1.64 -10.98
N THR A 61 -2.76 -2.71 -10.85
CA THR A 61 -3.68 -2.84 -9.72
C THR A 61 -2.97 -3.59 -8.60
N VAL A 62 -3.01 -3.01 -7.39
CA VAL A 62 -2.47 -3.65 -6.21
C VAL A 62 -3.54 -3.70 -5.13
N THR A 63 -3.38 -4.61 -4.17
CA THR A 63 -4.31 -4.77 -3.07
C THR A 63 -3.55 -4.67 -1.76
N ILE A 64 -4.09 -3.89 -0.83
CA ILE A 64 -3.56 -3.81 0.53
C ILE A 64 -4.48 -4.63 1.41
N VAL A 65 -3.89 -5.53 2.20
CA VAL A 65 -4.62 -6.38 3.14
C VAL A 65 -4.17 -6.03 4.55
N ALA A 66 -5.11 -5.59 5.37
CA ALA A 66 -4.83 -5.23 6.76
C ALA A 66 -5.57 -6.20 7.69
N GLU A 67 -4.86 -6.73 8.67
CA GLU A 67 -5.44 -7.65 9.66
C GLU A 67 -4.97 -7.28 11.05
N GLY A 68 -5.90 -6.93 11.92
CA GLY A 68 -5.59 -6.54 13.29
C GLY A 68 -6.66 -5.64 13.87
N ASP A 69 -6.43 -5.16 15.10
CA ASP A 69 -7.41 -4.36 15.83
C ASP A 69 -7.77 -3.06 15.14
N ASP A 70 -6.83 -2.44 14.42
CA ASP A 70 -7.04 -1.17 13.74
C ASP A 70 -7.15 -1.32 12.22
N GLU A 71 -7.51 -2.51 11.74
CA GLU A 71 -7.56 -2.77 10.29
C GLU A 71 -8.48 -1.84 9.52
N GLU A 72 -9.60 -1.43 10.11
CA GLU A 72 -10.51 -0.50 9.45
C GLU A 72 -9.91 0.89 9.31
N ASP A 73 -9.21 1.33 10.35
CA ASP A 73 -8.52 2.62 10.33
C ASP A 73 -7.38 2.61 9.32
N VAL A 74 -6.69 1.48 9.18
CA VAL A 74 -5.62 1.33 8.20
C VAL A 74 -6.15 1.57 6.79
N VAL A 75 -7.23 0.89 6.42
CA VAL A 75 -7.79 0.98 5.08
C VAL A 75 -8.27 2.41 4.80
N ALA A 76 -8.98 3.02 5.74
CA ALA A 76 -9.48 4.39 5.58
C ALA A 76 -8.33 5.39 5.43
N SER A 77 -7.31 5.25 6.27
CA SER A 77 -6.16 6.15 6.27
C SER A 77 -5.33 6.05 5.00
N ILE A 78 -5.08 4.83 4.55
CA ILE A 78 -4.31 4.60 3.32
C ILE A 78 -5.08 5.09 2.10
N ALA A 79 -6.39 4.84 2.04
CA ALA A 79 -7.22 5.35 0.95
C ALA A 79 -7.13 6.87 0.84
N LYS A 80 -7.14 7.56 1.98
CA LYS A 80 -7.01 9.01 2.01
C LYS A 80 -5.64 9.46 1.51
N VAL A 81 -4.57 8.82 1.99
CA VAL A 81 -3.20 9.19 1.65
C VAL A 81 -2.93 9.00 0.15
N ILE A 82 -3.37 7.90 -0.43
CA ILE A 82 -3.11 7.65 -1.85
C ILE A 82 -3.80 8.68 -2.74
N LYS A 83 -4.94 9.21 -2.33
CA LYS A 83 -5.63 10.28 -3.05
C LYS A 83 -4.92 11.62 -2.87
N GLU A 84 -4.58 11.96 -1.62
CA GLU A 84 -3.95 13.24 -1.30
C GLU A 84 -2.56 13.36 -1.92
N GLN A 85 -1.80 12.28 -1.93
CA GLN A 85 -0.44 12.27 -2.44
C GLN A 85 -0.35 11.84 -3.91
N LYS A 86 -1.49 11.59 -4.53
CA LYS A 86 -1.58 11.19 -5.95
C LYS A 86 -0.77 9.93 -6.26
N VAL A 87 -0.71 9.02 -5.31
CA VAL A 87 -0.07 7.71 -5.51
C VAL A 87 -0.95 6.83 -6.38
N ALA A 88 -2.26 6.95 -6.22
CA ALA A 88 -3.25 6.17 -6.95
C ALA A 88 -4.54 6.95 -7.15
N GLU A 89 -5.37 6.40 -7.98
CA GLU A 89 -6.72 6.92 -8.22
C GLU A 89 -7.75 6.17 -7.41
#